data_71edee95b01d2affb3c49f4f0cb4feaf
#
_entry.id   71edee95b01d2affb3c49f4f0cb4feaf
#
_cell.length_a   1.000
_cell.length_b   1.000
_cell.length_c   1.000
_cell.angle_alpha   90.00
_cell.angle_beta   90.00
_cell.angle_gamma   90.00
#
_symmetry.space_group_name_H-M   'P 1'
#
loop_
_entity.id
_entity.type
_entity.pdbx_description
1 polymer ?
#
loop_
_entity_poly.entity_id
_entity_poly.type
_entity_poly.pdbx_seq_one_letter_code
_entity_poly.pdbx_strand_id
1 'polypeptide(L)'
;MSGLPILSLLTFLPLVGALFIFSIRGDNETVALNARSVALWTTGINFFLSLYIWFNFDPSTADFQFVEKVEWMPILGLQYHMGIDGISMLFVLLTTLLSPICILASWEAIQTRVKEYMISFLVLETLMVGMFCALDLMVFYIFFEGVLIPMFLIIGIWGGPRRVYAAFKLFLYTLLGSVLMLLAMFAMYVDANTTNIVQLMNHNFPAKLQTWLFLAFFASFAVKVPMWPVHTWLPDAHVEAPTAGSVILAGVLLKFGGYGLLRFSLPMFPLATVDFTPMVYTLSIIAVVYTSLVALVQEDMKKLIAYSSVAHMGFVTIGAFTLTIQGVEGAIYVMLSHGIVSAALFLIVGVVYDRIHSRDIEVYGGLVHRMPSYALTFMFFMLASVGLPGTGGFIGEFLVLLGAFQVNAWVCALAALGVILGAAYMLYLYRRIIFGELTKDVLKNIADMSPREWAVFAPLIILTLWMGIYPLPFLDIM
;
A
#
# COMPACT_ATOMS: atom_id res chain seq x y z
N MET A 1 21.77 19.67 -13.16
CA MET A 1 20.62 19.67 -14.11
C MET A 1 19.43 20.34 -13.45
N SER A 2 19.54 21.64 -13.19
CA SER A 2 18.53 22.46 -12.49
C SER A 2 17.57 23.08 -13.53
N GLY A 3 16.59 22.33 -14.02
CA GLY A 3 15.63 22.90 -14.98
C GLY A 3 14.54 21.97 -15.48
N LEU A 4 14.66 20.66 -15.31
CA LEU A 4 13.60 19.73 -15.71
C LEU A 4 12.68 19.45 -14.51
N PRO A 5 11.36 19.64 -14.66
CA PRO A 5 10.38 19.31 -13.60
C PRO A 5 10.21 17.79 -13.51
N ILE A 6 11.17 17.11 -12.86
CA ILE A 6 11.28 15.66 -12.87
C ILE A 6 10.17 14.97 -12.08
N LEU A 7 9.71 15.57 -10.97
CA LEU A 7 8.59 15.04 -10.18
C LEU A 7 7.26 15.22 -10.92
N SER A 8 7.06 16.35 -11.60
CA SER A 8 5.89 16.53 -12.47
C SER A 8 5.92 15.53 -13.62
N LEU A 9 7.09 15.29 -14.23
CA LEU A 9 7.23 14.29 -15.29
C LEU A 9 6.87 12.90 -14.74
N LEU A 10 7.43 12.49 -13.60
CA LEU A 10 7.14 11.22 -12.95
C LEU A 10 5.64 11.06 -12.62
N THR A 11 5.02 12.14 -12.13
CA THR A 11 3.60 12.12 -11.71
C THR A 11 2.65 12.02 -12.91
N PHE A 12 2.92 12.78 -13.99
CA PHE A 12 1.97 12.93 -15.11
C PHE A 12 2.29 12.06 -16.32
N LEU A 13 3.46 11.41 -16.38
CA LEU A 13 3.78 10.47 -17.46
C LEU A 13 2.73 9.36 -17.63
N PRO A 14 2.18 8.74 -16.56
CA PRO A 14 1.12 7.76 -16.73
C PRO A 14 -0.15 8.34 -17.38
N LEU A 15 -0.51 9.61 -17.11
CA LEU A 15 -1.63 10.26 -17.80
C LEU A 15 -1.37 10.44 -19.30
N VAL A 16 -0.15 10.71 -19.70
CA VAL A 16 0.23 10.77 -21.12
C VAL A 16 -0.02 9.41 -21.77
N GLY A 17 0.40 8.31 -21.10
CA GLY A 17 0.09 6.95 -21.53
C GLY A 17 -1.42 6.68 -21.62
N ALA A 18 -2.20 7.14 -20.65
CA ALA A 18 -3.65 7.02 -20.64
C ALA A 18 -4.30 7.75 -21.85
N LEU A 19 -3.82 8.94 -22.18
CA LEU A 19 -4.27 9.69 -23.36
C LEU A 19 -3.93 8.98 -24.68
N PHE A 20 -2.75 8.39 -24.77
CA PHE A 20 -2.38 7.52 -25.91
C PHE A 20 -3.33 6.34 -26.04
N ILE A 21 -3.58 5.62 -24.95
CA ILE A 21 -4.53 4.50 -24.94
C ILE A 21 -5.92 4.97 -25.35
N PHE A 22 -6.38 6.12 -24.87
CA PHE A 22 -7.67 6.68 -25.23
C PHE A 22 -7.81 6.92 -26.75
N SER A 23 -6.71 7.28 -27.43
CA SER A 23 -6.69 7.52 -28.87
C SER A 23 -6.66 6.25 -29.73
N ILE A 24 -6.32 5.07 -29.17
CA ILE A 24 -6.22 3.81 -29.90
C ILE A 24 -7.60 3.42 -30.45
N ARG A 25 -7.64 3.13 -31.75
CA ARG A 25 -8.85 2.66 -32.50
C ARG A 25 -8.51 1.39 -33.24
N GLY A 26 -9.51 0.58 -33.53
CA GLY A 26 -9.38 -0.70 -34.26
C GLY A 26 -10.38 -1.74 -33.76
N ASP A 27 -10.14 -2.99 -34.13
CA ASP A 27 -10.86 -4.14 -33.59
C ASP A 27 -10.49 -4.37 -32.10
N ASN A 28 -11.37 -5.05 -31.39
CA ASN A 28 -11.25 -5.24 -29.95
C ASN A 28 -9.93 -5.93 -29.51
N GLU A 29 -9.45 -6.86 -30.30
CA GLU A 29 -8.23 -7.62 -29.98
C GLU A 29 -6.99 -6.73 -30.13
N THR A 30 -6.86 -6.02 -31.25
CA THR A 30 -5.77 -5.09 -31.50
C THR A 30 -5.76 -3.94 -30.49
N VAL A 31 -6.93 -3.38 -30.16
CA VAL A 31 -7.07 -2.34 -29.13
C VAL A 31 -6.62 -2.86 -27.77
N ALA A 32 -7.02 -4.07 -27.38
CA ALA A 32 -6.64 -4.67 -26.10
C ALA A 32 -5.13 -4.91 -26.02
N LEU A 33 -4.51 -5.48 -27.07
CA LEU A 33 -3.07 -5.73 -27.10
C LEU A 33 -2.26 -4.43 -27.02
N ASN A 34 -2.64 -3.44 -27.82
CA ASN A 34 -1.95 -2.15 -27.84
C ASN A 34 -2.13 -1.39 -26.52
N ALA A 35 -3.34 -1.43 -25.91
CA ALA A 35 -3.58 -0.80 -24.61
C ALA A 35 -2.71 -1.42 -23.51
N ARG A 36 -2.60 -2.75 -23.45
CA ARG A 36 -1.72 -3.46 -22.51
C ARG A 36 -0.25 -3.09 -22.74
N SER A 37 0.19 -3.05 -24.00
CA SER A 37 1.58 -2.73 -24.37
C SER A 37 1.93 -1.29 -23.98
N VAL A 38 1.09 -0.31 -24.32
CA VAL A 38 1.31 1.10 -23.95
C VAL A 38 1.33 1.25 -22.42
N ALA A 39 0.39 0.63 -21.70
CA ALA A 39 0.37 0.69 -20.24
C ALA A 39 1.66 0.10 -19.64
N LEU A 40 2.13 -1.05 -20.13
CA LEU A 40 3.34 -1.69 -19.64
C LEU A 40 4.59 -0.83 -19.90
N TRP A 41 4.74 -0.28 -21.11
CA TRP A 41 5.87 0.58 -21.44
C TRP A 41 5.84 1.87 -20.63
N THR A 42 4.67 2.50 -20.48
CA THR A 42 4.51 3.73 -19.70
C THR A 42 4.88 3.53 -18.24
N THR A 43 4.32 2.49 -17.59
CA THR A 43 4.63 2.18 -16.19
C THR A 43 6.08 1.74 -15.99
N GLY A 44 6.64 0.99 -16.97
CA GLY A 44 8.04 0.60 -16.96
C GLY A 44 9.00 1.80 -17.07
N ILE A 45 8.75 2.72 -17.99
CA ILE A 45 9.54 3.96 -18.13
C ILE A 45 9.43 4.79 -16.85
N ASN A 46 8.23 4.88 -16.26
CA ASN A 46 8.00 5.60 -15.01
C ASN A 46 8.80 4.99 -13.84
N PHE A 47 8.87 3.67 -13.76
CA PHE A 47 9.72 2.97 -12.79
C PHE A 47 11.20 3.32 -12.98
N PHE A 48 11.73 3.27 -14.21
CA PHE A 48 13.12 3.65 -14.47
C PHE A 48 13.39 5.12 -14.14
N LEU A 49 12.42 6.02 -14.35
CA LEU A 49 12.52 7.42 -13.96
C LEU A 49 12.60 7.57 -12.43
N SER A 50 11.82 6.79 -11.68
CA SER A 50 11.90 6.79 -10.21
C SER A 50 13.24 6.24 -9.70
N LEU A 51 13.82 5.23 -10.36
CA LEU A 51 15.17 4.75 -10.05
C LEU A 51 16.23 5.82 -10.32
N TYR A 52 16.08 6.58 -11.42
CA TYR A 52 16.99 7.72 -11.68
C TYR A 52 16.94 8.74 -10.55
N ILE A 53 15.75 9.07 -10.02
CA ILE A 53 15.60 9.96 -8.89
C ILE A 53 16.29 9.37 -7.64
N TRP A 54 16.11 8.08 -7.35
CA TRP A 54 16.78 7.43 -6.22
C TRP A 54 18.29 7.53 -6.29
N PHE A 55 18.90 7.22 -7.43
CA PHE A 55 20.37 7.29 -7.58
C PHE A 55 20.93 8.71 -7.49
N ASN A 56 20.10 9.74 -7.65
CA ASN A 56 20.48 11.15 -7.51
C ASN A 56 19.96 11.78 -6.21
N PHE A 57 19.34 11.00 -5.34
CA PHE A 57 18.86 11.44 -4.04
C PHE A 57 20.05 11.55 -3.06
N ASP A 58 20.12 12.66 -2.32
CA ASP A 58 21.14 12.87 -1.29
C ASP A 58 20.59 12.45 0.08
N PRO A 59 21.05 11.32 0.66
CA PRO A 59 20.59 10.88 1.97
C PRO A 59 21.20 11.66 3.15
N SER A 60 22.13 12.60 2.90
CA SER A 60 22.81 13.35 3.95
C SER A 60 22.00 14.54 4.49
N THR A 61 20.90 14.90 3.84
CA THR A 61 20.03 16.02 4.23
C THR A 61 18.61 15.58 4.49
N ALA A 62 17.97 16.17 5.50
CA ALA A 62 16.55 15.99 5.79
C ALA A 62 15.64 16.93 4.98
N ASP A 63 16.21 17.80 4.16
CA ASP A 63 15.46 18.75 3.35
C ASP A 63 14.73 18.05 2.18
N PHE A 64 13.60 18.62 1.76
CA PHE A 64 12.93 18.16 0.55
C PHE A 64 13.77 18.44 -0.69
N GLN A 65 13.88 17.46 -1.55
CA GLN A 65 14.69 17.49 -2.76
C GLN A 65 13.80 17.47 -4.01
N PHE A 66 14.40 17.83 -5.16
CA PHE A 66 13.71 17.94 -6.46
C PHE A 66 12.49 18.86 -6.37
N VAL A 67 12.55 19.91 -5.57
CA VAL A 67 11.41 20.79 -5.30
C VAL A 67 10.98 21.54 -6.53
N GLU A 68 9.68 21.44 -6.86
CA GLU A 68 9.02 22.14 -7.95
C GLU A 68 7.89 22.98 -7.35
N LYS A 69 7.88 24.29 -7.67
CA LYS A 69 6.92 25.22 -7.09
C LYS A 69 6.41 26.18 -8.14
N VAL A 70 5.09 26.19 -8.31
CA VAL A 70 4.38 27.09 -9.23
C VAL A 70 3.13 27.63 -8.53
N GLU A 71 2.86 28.91 -8.65
CA GLU A 71 1.62 29.49 -8.16
C GLU A 71 0.44 28.96 -8.97
N TRP A 72 -0.57 28.40 -8.27
CA TRP A 72 -1.77 27.86 -8.92
C TRP A 72 -2.98 28.79 -8.77
N MET A 73 -3.32 29.15 -7.53
CA MET A 73 -4.41 30.08 -7.23
C MET A 73 -3.93 31.16 -6.25
N PRO A 74 -3.36 32.27 -6.74
CA PRO A 74 -2.76 33.31 -5.90
C PRO A 74 -3.73 33.91 -4.89
N ILE A 75 -5.03 34.03 -5.22
CA ILE A 75 -6.07 34.59 -4.35
C ILE A 75 -6.21 33.78 -3.04
N LEU A 76 -6.02 32.46 -3.12
CA LEU A 76 -6.09 31.53 -1.97
C LEU A 76 -4.72 31.13 -1.46
N GLY A 77 -3.64 31.64 -2.05
CA GLY A 77 -2.28 31.23 -1.70
C GLY A 77 -1.94 29.78 -2.05
N LEU A 78 -2.74 29.11 -2.89
CA LEU A 78 -2.52 27.73 -3.28
C LEU A 78 -1.39 27.61 -4.30
N GLN A 79 -0.52 26.64 -4.09
CA GLN A 79 0.65 26.40 -4.92
C GLN A 79 0.68 24.95 -5.41
N TYR A 80 1.02 24.77 -6.67
CA TYR A 80 1.51 23.46 -7.11
C TYR A 80 2.94 23.33 -6.58
N HIS A 81 3.06 22.62 -5.48
CA HIS A 81 4.32 22.45 -4.77
C HIS A 81 4.59 20.97 -4.57
N MET A 82 5.64 20.49 -5.20
CA MET A 82 6.06 19.08 -5.19
C MET A 82 7.48 19.00 -4.65
N GLY A 83 7.78 17.93 -3.94
CA GLY A 83 9.10 17.62 -3.43
C GLY A 83 9.10 16.26 -2.75
N ILE A 84 10.26 15.67 -2.58
CA ILE A 84 10.42 14.37 -1.91
C ILE A 84 11.52 14.46 -0.86
N ASP A 85 11.34 13.68 0.19
CA ASP A 85 12.34 13.36 1.20
C ASP A 85 12.54 11.84 1.28
N GLY A 86 13.32 11.36 2.23
CA GLY A 86 13.62 9.95 2.39
C GLY A 86 12.37 9.07 2.56
N ILE A 87 11.36 9.55 3.26
CA ILE A 87 10.10 8.81 3.45
C ILE A 87 9.33 8.72 2.13
N SER A 88 9.10 9.86 1.46
CA SER A 88 8.35 9.94 0.20
C SER A 88 9.00 9.12 -0.91
N MET A 89 10.32 9.19 -1.04
CA MET A 89 11.09 8.49 -2.08
C MET A 89 10.83 6.99 -2.09
N LEU A 90 10.82 6.37 -0.92
CA LEU A 90 10.62 4.92 -0.79
C LEU A 90 9.22 4.47 -1.23
N PHE A 91 8.18 5.27 -0.92
CA PHE A 91 6.82 4.97 -1.37
C PHE A 91 6.58 5.28 -2.84
N VAL A 92 7.27 6.26 -3.39
CA VAL A 92 7.28 6.52 -4.84
C VAL A 92 7.87 5.32 -5.59
N LEU A 93 9.02 4.80 -5.13
CA LEU A 93 9.64 3.61 -5.71
C LEU A 93 8.73 2.37 -5.61
N LEU A 94 8.11 2.15 -4.45
CA LEU A 94 7.17 1.05 -4.26
C LEU A 94 5.98 1.15 -5.23
N THR A 95 5.43 2.34 -5.41
CA THR A 95 4.30 2.60 -6.32
C THR A 95 4.67 2.31 -7.77
N THR A 96 5.77 2.88 -8.23
CA THR A 96 6.23 2.71 -9.62
C THR A 96 6.71 1.30 -9.93
N LEU A 97 7.22 0.55 -8.93
CA LEU A 97 7.57 -0.87 -9.07
C LEU A 97 6.32 -1.74 -9.21
N LEU A 98 5.31 -1.53 -8.39
CA LEU A 98 4.12 -2.38 -8.40
C LEU A 98 3.22 -2.13 -9.61
N SER A 99 3.25 -0.95 -10.21
CA SER A 99 2.42 -0.61 -11.37
C SER A 99 2.65 -1.52 -12.58
N PRO A 100 3.87 -1.71 -13.12
CA PRO A 100 4.11 -2.63 -14.24
C PRO A 100 3.84 -4.09 -13.86
N ILE A 101 4.07 -4.49 -12.61
CA ILE A 101 3.74 -5.82 -12.11
C ILE A 101 2.22 -6.05 -12.19
N CYS A 102 1.40 -5.07 -11.82
CA CYS A 102 -0.05 -5.13 -11.93
C CYS A 102 -0.54 -5.24 -13.37
N ILE A 103 0.09 -4.51 -14.31
CA ILE A 103 -0.22 -4.62 -15.74
C ILE A 103 0.08 -6.03 -16.24
N LEU A 104 1.26 -6.59 -15.93
CA LEU A 104 1.64 -7.95 -16.31
C LEU A 104 0.73 -9.02 -15.67
N ALA A 105 0.36 -8.86 -14.40
CA ALA A 105 -0.54 -9.77 -13.71
C ALA A 105 -1.96 -9.76 -14.31
N SER A 106 -2.40 -8.60 -14.84
CA SER A 106 -3.73 -8.45 -15.45
C SER A 106 -3.80 -8.90 -16.90
N TRP A 107 -2.68 -9.29 -17.52
CA TRP A 107 -2.57 -9.50 -18.97
C TRP A 107 -3.56 -10.51 -19.50
N GLU A 108 -3.74 -11.64 -18.82
CA GLU A 108 -4.68 -12.71 -19.18
C GLU A 108 -5.97 -12.67 -18.35
N ALA A 109 -5.89 -12.19 -17.10
CA ALA A 109 -7.04 -12.20 -16.20
C ALA A 109 -8.14 -11.22 -16.64
N ILE A 110 -7.79 -10.11 -17.31
CA ILE A 110 -8.74 -9.09 -17.77
C ILE A 110 -8.93 -9.17 -19.27
N GLN A 111 -10.11 -9.60 -19.71
CA GLN A 111 -10.44 -9.77 -21.14
C GLN A 111 -11.57 -8.83 -21.61
N THR A 112 -12.29 -8.22 -20.70
CA THR A 112 -13.40 -7.31 -21.03
C THR A 112 -13.03 -5.87 -20.68
N ARG A 113 -13.34 -4.92 -21.58
CA ARG A 113 -13.09 -3.49 -21.38
C ARG A 113 -11.64 -3.19 -21.00
N VAL A 114 -10.68 -3.87 -21.66
CA VAL A 114 -9.26 -3.82 -21.35
C VAL A 114 -8.72 -2.40 -21.43
N LYS A 115 -9.16 -1.64 -22.44
CA LYS A 115 -8.76 -0.25 -22.66
C LYS A 115 -9.03 0.62 -21.44
N GLU A 116 -10.26 0.59 -20.92
CA GLU A 116 -10.68 1.37 -19.76
C GLU A 116 -9.98 0.92 -18.48
N TYR A 117 -9.71 -0.38 -18.35
CA TYR A 117 -8.97 -0.93 -17.24
C TYR A 117 -7.53 -0.39 -17.19
N MET A 118 -6.81 -0.41 -18.32
CA MET A 118 -5.45 0.11 -18.41
C MET A 118 -5.39 1.62 -18.15
N ILE A 119 -6.36 2.38 -18.68
CA ILE A 119 -6.48 3.83 -18.38
C ILE A 119 -6.69 4.03 -16.87
N SER A 120 -7.56 3.26 -16.22
CA SER A 120 -7.82 3.40 -14.79
C SER A 120 -6.57 3.14 -13.95
N PHE A 121 -5.72 2.16 -14.32
CA PHE A 121 -4.45 1.90 -13.64
C PHE A 121 -3.43 3.03 -13.83
N LEU A 122 -3.32 3.60 -15.03
CA LEU A 122 -2.41 4.71 -15.29
C LEU A 122 -2.84 6.00 -14.55
N VAL A 123 -4.15 6.27 -14.51
CA VAL A 123 -4.70 7.37 -13.70
C VAL A 123 -4.41 7.14 -12.22
N LEU A 124 -4.61 5.90 -11.75
CA LEU A 124 -4.34 5.52 -10.36
C LEU A 124 -2.87 5.73 -10.00
N GLU A 125 -1.92 5.34 -10.86
CA GLU A 125 -0.48 5.55 -10.64
C GLU A 125 -0.14 7.03 -10.51
N THR A 126 -0.66 7.89 -11.41
CA THR A 126 -0.51 9.35 -11.32
C THR A 126 -0.95 9.88 -9.96
N LEU A 127 -2.13 9.47 -9.51
CA LEU A 127 -2.70 9.97 -8.25
C LEU A 127 -1.91 9.48 -7.03
N MET A 128 -1.41 8.23 -7.06
CA MET A 128 -0.58 7.67 -5.98
C MET A 128 0.78 8.36 -5.89
N VAL A 129 1.47 8.55 -7.00
CA VAL A 129 2.77 9.24 -7.03
C VAL A 129 2.61 10.69 -6.62
N GLY A 130 1.61 11.39 -7.17
CA GLY A 130 1.33 12.79 -6.84
C GLY A 130 1.07 13.01 -5.34
N MET A 131 0.38 12.07 -4.69
CA MET A 131 0.11 12.15 -3.25
C MET A 131 1.40 12.09 -2.41
N PHE A 132 2.34 11.19 -2.73
CA PHE A 132 3.61 11.10 -2.00
C PHE A 132 4.57 12.27 -2.27
N CYS A 133 4.42 12.96 -3.39
CA CYS A 133 5.26 14.09 -3.77
C CYS A 133 4.68 15.46 -3.35
N ALA A 134 3.41 15.54 -2.94
CA ALA A 134 2.74 16.81 -2.66
C ALA A 134 3.28 17.50 -1.39
N LEU A 135 3.65 18.78 -1.52
CA LEU A 135 4.08 19.68 -0.44
C LEU A 135 3.11 20.86 -0.21
N ASP A 136 1.96 20.85 -0.87
CA ASP A 136 0.82 21.70 -0.58
C ASP A 136 -0.35 20.84 -0.09
N LEU A 137 -1.01 21.27 0.98
CA LEU A 137 -2.03 20.49 1.67
C LEU A 137 -3.27 20.23 0.77
N MET A 138 -3.63 21.19 -0.07
CA MET A 138 -4.75 21.02 -1.01
C MET A 138 -4.38 20.10 -2.18
N VAL A 139 -3.16 20.23 -2.70
CA VAL A 139 -2.64 19.32 -3.75
C VAL A 139 -2.56 17.90 -3.21
N PHE A 140 -2.08 17.72 -1.97
CA PHE A 140 -2.10 16.43 -1.27
C PHE A 140 -3.52 15.85 -1.20
N TYR A 141 -4.50 16.64 -0.77
CA TYR A 141 -5.89 16.20 -0.62
C TYR A 141 -6.51 15.76 -1.96
N ILE A 142 -6.27 16.52 -3.03
CA ILE A 142 -6.77 16.18 -4.37
C ILE A 142 -6.24 14.82 -4.82
N PHE A 143 -4.95 14.57 -4.67
CA PHE A 143 -4.35 13.29 -5.02
C PHE A 143 -4.81 12.17 -4.08
N PHE A 144 -4.88 12.43 -2.77
CA PHE A 144 -5.31 11.48 -1.75
C PHE A 144 -6.75 10.99 -1.94
N GLU A 145 -7.68 11.89 -2.29
CA GLU A 145 -9.06 11.53 -2.59
C GLU A 145 -9.24 11.04 -4.02
N GLY A 146 -8.49 11.60 -4.95
CA GLY A 146 -8.59 11.26 -6.37
C GLY A 146 -8.43 9.75 -6.63
N VAL A 147 -7.60 9.05 -5.87
CA VAL A 147 -7.37 7.59 -6.02
C VAL A 147 -8.64 6.76 -5.81
N LEU A 148 -9.63 7.28 -5.11
CA LEU A 148 -10.89 6.57 -4.87
C LEU A 148 -11.67 6.34 -6.16
N ILE A 149 -11.61 7.29 -7.11
CA ILE A 149 -12.37 7.20 -8.37
C ILE A 149 -11.90 6.02 -9.22
N PRO A 150 -10.62 5.91 -9.63
CA PRO A 150 -10.17 4.76 -10.40
C PRO A 150 -10.30 3.45 -9.63
N MET A 151 -10.08 3.45 -8.30
CA MET A 151 -10.22 2.25 -7.50
C MET A 151 -11.67 1.77 -7.41
N PHE A 152 -12.62 2.70 -7.26
CA PHE A 152 -14.06 2.41 -7.32
C PHE A 152 -14.45 1.78 -8.67
N LEU A 153 -13.91 2.31 -9.78
CA LEU A 153 -14.16 1.76 -11.12
C LEU A 153 -13.53 0.37 -11.28
N ILE A 154 -12.29 0.18 -10.84
CA ILE A 154 -11.58 -1.11 -10.93
C ILE A 154 -12.36 -2.21 -10.19
N ILE A 155 -12.81 -1.93 -8.96
CA ILE A 155 -13.59 -2.90 -8.19
C ILE A 155 -15.01 -3.04 -8.76
N GLY A 156 -15.69 -1.93 -9.05
CA GLY A 156 -17.10 -1.92 -9.44
C GLY A 156 -17.37 -2.49 -10.82
N ILE A 157 -16.42 -2.46 -11.75
CA ILE A 157 -16.58 -2.97 -13.13
C ILE A 157 -16.01 -4.39 -13.27
N TRP A 158 -14.77 -4.62 -12.82
CA TRP A 158 -14.04 -5.89 -13.03
C TRP A 158 -13.99 -6.78 -11.79
N GLY A 159 -14.68 -6.40 -10.73
CA GLY A 159 -14.76 -7.17 -9.49
C GLY A 159 -15.70 -8.36 -9.57
N GLY A 160 -15.77 -9.11 -8.45
CA GLY A 160 -16.58 -10.31 -8.27
C GLY A 160 -18.08 -10.04 -8.13
N PRO A 161 -18.83 -11.04 -7.64
CA PRO A 161 -20.30 -10.97 -7.62
C PRO A 161 -20.87 -9.81 -6.80
N ARG A 162 -20.23 -9.45 -5.65
CA ARG A 162 -20.67 -8.35 -4.77
C ARG A 162 -19.88 -7.05 -4.98
N ARG A 163 -19.28 -6.89 -6.16
CA ARG A 163 -18.38 -5.76 -6.50
C ARG A 163 -18.97 -4.38 -6.22
N VAL A 164 -20.27 -4.18 -6.49
CA VAL A 164 -20.93 -2.88 -6.26
C VAL A 164 -20.96 -2.56 -4.77
N TYR A 165 -21.36 -3.51 -3.93
CA TYR A 165 -21.35 -3.34 -2.48
C TYR A 165 -19.94 -3.01 -1.95
N ALA A 166 -18.95 -3.76 -2.38
CA ALA A 166 -17.56 -3.58 -1.94
C ALA A 166 -16.99 -2.23 -2.39
N ALA A 167 -17.26 -1.81 -3.63
CA ALA A 167 -16.83 -0.52 -4.16
C ALA A 167 -17.46 0.65 -3.39
N PHE A 168 -18.77 0.61 -3.14
CA PHE A 168 -19.45 1.63 -2.33
C PHE A 168 -18.98 1.64 -0.88
N LYS A 169 -18.75 0.47 -0.27
CA LYS A 169 -18.25 0.38 1.09
C LYS A 169 -16.87 1.03 1.22
N LEU A 170 -15.94 0.70 0.32
CA LEU A 170 -14.63 1.35 0.24
C LEU A 170 -14.77 2.87 0.12
N PHE A 171 -15.56 3.31 -0.86
CA PHE A 171 -15.72 4.73 -1.16
C PHE A 171 -16.31 5.50 0.03
N LEU A 172 -17.41 5.03 0.62
CA LEU A 172 -18.09 5.73 1.72
C LEU A 172 -17.26 5.76 3.01
N TYR A 173 -16.57 4.65 3.35
CA TYR A 173 -15.69 4.62 4.53
C TYR A 173 -14.55 5.63 4.40
N THR A 174 -13.90 5.65 3.26
CA THR A 174 -12.76 6.52 3.03
C THR A 174 -13.18 7.99 2.89
N LEU A 175 -14.27 8.25 2.17
CA LEU A 175 -14.80 9.61 2.00
C LEU A 175 -15.23 10.23 3.35
N LEU A 176 -15.90 9.45 4.22
CA LEU A 176 -16.31 9.97 5.53
C LEU A 176 -15.11 10.42 6.36
N GLY A 177 -14.04 9.62 6.39
CA GLY A 177 -12.82 10.00 7.09
C GLY A 177 -12.16 11.24 6.50
N SER A 178 -12.04 11.31 5.17
CA SER A 178 -11.33 12.39 4.50
C SER A 178 -12.08 13.73 4.51
N VAL A 179 -13.41 13.72 4.58
CA VAL A 179 -14.20 14.96 4.78
C VAL A 179 -13.88 15.58 6.14
N LEU A 180 -13.68 14.78 7.20
CA LEU A 180 -13.24 15.31 8.50
C LEU A 180 -11.85 15.96 8.40
N MET A 181 -10.92 15.31 7.68
CA MET A 181 -9.61 15.89 7.42
C MET A 181 -9.71 17.20 6.63
N LEU A 182 -10.58 17.27 5.62
CA LEU A 182 -10.80 18.51 4.85
C LEU A 182 -11.26 19.66 5.74
N LEU A 183 -12.19 19.42 6.67
CA LEU A 183 -12.62 20.43 7.63
C LEU A 183 -11.45 20.89 8.53
N ALA A 184 -10.60 19.96 8.97
CA ALA A 184 -9.40 20.30 9.73
C ALA A 184 -8.42 21.14 8.89
N MET A 185 -8.24 20.82 7.60
CA MET A 185 -7.40 21.61 6.69
C MET A 185 -7.87 23.05 6.54
N PHE A 186 -9.19 23.27 6.46
CA PHE A 186 -9.75 24.63 6.47
C PHE A 186 -9.46 25.36 7.79
N ALA A 187 -9.59 24.69 8.95
CA ALA A 187 -9.24 25.27 10.23
C ALA A 187 -7.75 25.62 10.32
N MET A 188 -6.87 24.76 9.81
CA MET A 188 -5.41 25.03 9.71
C MET A 188 -5.12 26.24 8.83
N TYR A 189 -5.79 26.34 7.67
CA TYR A 189 -5.64 27.49 6.78
C TYR A 189 -6.09 28.80 7.42
N VAL A 190 -7.18 28.80 8.17
CA VAL A 190 -7.67 29.99 8.89
C VAL A 190 -6.68 30.44 9.98
N ASP A 191 -6.04 29.51 10.69
CA ASP A 191 -5.09 29.81 11.76
C ASP A 191 -3.70 30.20 11.23
N ALA A 192 -3.17 29.46 10.24
CA ALA A 192 -1.80 29.62 9.72
C ALA A 192 -1.71 30.50 8.47
N ASN A 193 -2.84 30.80 7.79
CA ASN A 193 -2.93 31.53 6.53
C ASN A 193 -2.03 30.96 5.41
N THR A 194 -1.82 29.64 5.40
CA THR A 194 -1.03 28.94 4.39
C THR A 194 -1.49 27.49 4.23
N THR A 195 -1.30 26.91 3.03
CA THR A 195 -1.48 25.48 2.73
C THR A 195 -0.15 24.78 2.54
N ASN A 196 0.97 25.50 2.59
CA ASN A 196 2.30 24.94 2.40
C ASN A 196 2.66 23.99 3.57
N ILE A 197 2.84 22.71 3.27
CA ILE A 197 3.11 21.67 4.28
C ILE A 197 4.36 21.96 5.08
N VAL A 198 5.43 22.45 4.44
CA VAL A 198 6.70 22.76 5.11
C VAL A 198 6.52 23.89 6.14
N GLN A 199 5.71 24.88 5.80
CA GLN A 199 5.38 25.97 6.74
C GLN A 199 4.49 25.49 7.87
N LEU A 200 3.50 24.64 7.57
CA LEU A 200 2.57 24.09 8.56
C LEU A 200 3.25 23.15 9.56
N MET A 201 4.28 22.41 9.14
CA MET A 201 5.10 21.58 10.04
C MET A 201 5.85 22.41 11.09
N ASN A 202 6.16 23.67 10.78
CA ASN A 202 6.84 24.61 11.70
C ASN A 202 5.86 25.57 12.41
N HIS A 203 4.55 25.46 12.14
CA HIS A 203 3.53 26.28 12.74
C HIS A 203 3.06 25.71 14.09
N ASN A 204 3.02 26.54 15.13
CA ASN A 204 2.56 26.12 16.45
C ASN A 204 1.05 26.34 16.61
N PHE A 205 0.27 25.32 16.34
CA PHE A 205 -1.18 25.39 16.60
C PHE A 205 -1.49 25.41 18.09
N PRO A 206 -2.51 26.19 18.55
CA PRO A 206 -2.94 26.17 19.93
C PRO A 206 -3.32 24.76 20.40
N ALA A 207 -2.96 24.36 21.62
CA ALA A 207 -3.15 22.99 22.14
C ALA A 207 -4.60 22.50 21.98
N LYS A 208 -5.59 23.35 22.26
CA LYS A 208 -7.01 23.01 22.09
C LYS A 208 -7.38 22.75 20.62
N LEU A 209 -6.78 23.46 19.69
CA LEU A 209 -6.98 23.26 18.25
C LEU A 209 -6.29 21.98 17.80
N GLN A 210 -5.04 21.71 18.27
CA GLN A 210 -4.32 20.47 17.96
C GLN A 210 -5.14 19.23 18.26
N THR A 211 -5.89 19.19 19.36
CA THR A 211 -6.76 18.08 19.73
C THR A 211 -7.76 17.73 18.61
N TRP A 212 -8.47 18.75 18.09
CA TRP A 212 -9.48 18.54 17.04
C TRP A 212 -8.86 18.25 15.70
N LEU A 213 -7.76 18.93 15.35
CA LEU A 213 -7.01 18.67 14.12
C LEU A 213 -6.47 17.24 14.09
N PHE A 214 -5.85 16.80 15.20
CA PHE A 214 -5.36 15.43 15.35
C PHE A 214 -6.47 14.40 15.16
N LEU A 215 -7.58 14.55 15.86
CA LEU A 215 -8.70 13.60 15.77
C LEU A 215 -9.29 13.52 14.36
N ALA A 216 -9.39 14.64 13.65
CA ALA A 216 -9.93 14.68 12.29
C ALA A 216 -8.96 14.04 11.27
N PHE A 217 -7.66 14.35 11.35
CA PHE A 217 -6.62 13.70 10.54
C PHE A 217 -6.49 12.22 10.88
N PHE A 218 -6.50 11.88 12.18
CA PHE A 218 -6.45 10.50 12.64
C PHE A 218 -7.64 9.69 12.15
N ALA A 219 -8.86 10.22 12.15
CA ALA A 219 -10.03 9.53 11.61
C ALA A 219 -9.85 9.18 10.13
N SER A 220 -9.34 10.11 9.31
CA SER A 220 -9.04 9.87 7.90
C SER A 220 -7.98 8.77 7.72
N PHE A 221 -6.86 8.92 8.42
CA PHE A 221 -5.74 7.98 8.29
C PHE A 221 -6.04 6.62 8.90
N ALA A 222 -6.80 6.55 10.01
CA ALA A 222 -7.21 5.29 10.63
C ALA A 222 -8.10 4.44 9.70
N VAL A 223 -8.96 5.08 8.89
CA VAL A 223 -9.72 4.37 7.86
C VAL A 223 -8.80 3.82 6.78
N LYS A 224 -7.81 4.59 6.32
CA LYS A 224 -6.88 4.18 5.25
C LYS A 224 -5.86 3.13 5.72
N VAL A 225 -5.39 3.19 6.97
CA VAL A 225 -4.41 2.24 7.57
C VAL A 225 -4.89 0.80 7.62
N PRO A 226 -5.99 0.38 7.65
CA PRO A 226 -7.27 0.27 8.27
C PRO A 226 -7.20 -0.14 9.77
N MET A 227 -7.37 0.80 10.63
CA MET A 227 -7.34 0.55 12.07
C MET A 227 -8.63 -0.09 12.58
N TRP A 228 -8.53 -0.94 13.59
CA TRP A 228 -9.72 -1.35 14.31
C TRP A 228 -10.36 -0.12 15.03
N PRO A 229 -11.70 0.11 15.01
CA PRO A 229 -12.76 -0.74 14.42
C PRO A 229 -13.13 -0.40 12.96
N VAL A 230 -12.50 0.59 12.32
CA VAL A 230 -12.86 1.11 10.99
C VAL A 230 -12.23 0.33 9.83
N HIS A 231 -11.87 -0.93 10.04
CA HIS A 231 -11.13 -1.78 9.10
C HIS A 231 -12.02 -2.67 8.19
N THR A 232 -13.32 -2.76 8.48
CA THR A 232 -14.19 -3.80 7.88
C THR A 232 -14.43 -3.64 6.38
N TRP A 233 -14.11 -2.49 5.80
CA TRP A 233 -14.18 -2.27 4.37
C TRP A 233 -13.09 -3.03 3.60
N LEU A 234 -11.93 -3.25 4.23
CA LEU A 234 -10.75 -3.79 3.57
C LEU A 234 -10.94 -5.26 3.12
N PRO A 235 -11.39 -6.21 3.98
CA PRO A 235 -11.61 -7.58 3.53
C PRO A 235 -12.64 -7.67 2.41
N ASP A 236 -13.73 -6.90 2.47
CA ASP A 236 -14.76 -6.89 1.43
C ASP A 236 -14.23 -6.34 0.11
N ALA A 237 -13.45 -5.24 0.16
CA ALA A 237 -12.82 -4.67 -1.02
C ALA A 237 -11.83 -5.65 -1.68
N HIS A 238 -10.97 -6.31 -0.89
CA HIS A 238 -10.00 -7.29 -1.42
C HIS A 238 -10.65 -8.52 -2.03
N VAL A 239 -11.69 -9.04 -1.39
CA VAL A 239 -12.39 -10.23 -1.88
C VAL A 239 -12.99 -9.99 -3.26
N GLU A 240 -13.57 -8.83 -3.46
CA GLU A 240 -14.25 -8.50 -4.72
C GLU A 240 -13.31 -7.90 -5.78
N ALA A 241 -12.23 -7.22 -5.39
CA ALA A 241 -11.29 -6.62 -6.34
C ALA A 241 -10.64 -7.67 -7.27
N PRO A 242 -10.36 -7.34 -8.54
CA PRO A 242 -9.47 -8.15 -9.37
C PRO A 242 -8.09 -8.24 -8.71
N THR A 243 -7.29 -9.26 -9.06
CA THR A 243 -6.01 -9.53 -8.39
C THR A 243 -5.09 -8.31 -8.33
N ALA A 244 -4.87 -7.63 -9.45
CA ALA A 244 -4.03 -6.43 -9.47
C ALA A 244 -4.64 -5.25 -8.69
N GLY A 245 -5.97 -5.15 -8.61
CA GLY A 245 -6.64 -4.21 -7.72
C GLY A 245 -6.30 -4.47 -6.25
N SER A 246 -6.30 -5.74 -5.83
CA SER A 246 -5.87 -6.13 -4.49
C SER A 246 -4.39 -5.85 -4.24
N VAL A 247 -3.53 -6.04 -5.24
CA VAL A 247 -2.10 -5.74 -5.17
C VAL A 247 -1.86 -4.26 -4.86
N ILE A 248 -2.49 -3.34 -5.60
CA ILE A 248 -2.34 -1.90 -5.37
C ILE A 248 -3.00 -1.48 -4.05
N LEU A 249 -4.15 -2.03 -3.72
CA LEU A 249 -4.85 -1.71 -2.48
C LEU A 249 -3.96 -2.05 -1.26
N ALA A 250 -3.42 -3.27 -1.20
CA ALA A 250 -2.55 -3.70 -0.12
C ALA A 250 -1.12 -3.13 -0.23
N GLY A 251 -0.58 -3.04 -1.44
CA GLY A 251 0.80 -2.62 -1.69
C GLY A 251 1.03 -1.13 -1.41
N VAL A 252 0.10 -0.27 -1.85
CA VAL A 252 0.28 1.18 -1.85
C VAL A 252 -0.78 1.92 -1.04
N LEU A 253 -2.07 1.68 -1.28
CA LEU A 253 -3.14 2.52 -0.71
C LEU A 253 -3.21 2.47 0.82
N LEU A 254 -2.90 1.34 1.45
CA LEU A 254 -2.81 1.25 2.91
C LEU A 254 -1.71 2.16 3.48
N LYS A 255 -0.63 2.37 2.73
CA LYS A 255 0.51 3.20 3.15
C LYS A 255 0.17 4.70 3.18
N PHE A 256 -0.87 5.12 2.47
CA PHE A 256 -1.39 6.50 2.55
C PHE A 256 -1.74 6.91 3.97
N GLY A 257 -2.36 6.00 4.74
CA GLY A 257 -2.68 6.28 6.14
C GLY A 257 -1.44 6.35 7.03
N GLY A 258 -0.52 5.37 6.91
CA GLY A 258 0.73 5.38 7.67
C GLY A 258 1.63 6.58 7.32
N TYR A 259 1.77 6.88 6.02
CA TYR A 259 2.46 8.07 5.55
C TYR A 259 1.81 9.35 6.10
N GLY A 260 0.49 9.42 6.07
CA GLY A 260 -0.25 10.57 6.60
C GLY A 260 -0.03 10.79 8.10
N LEU A 261 0.00 9.73 8.90
CA LEU A 261 0.33 9.81 10.33
C LEU A 261 1.75 10.36 10.52
N LEU A 262 2.74 9.82 9.79
CA LEU A 262 4.14 10.25 9.90
C LEU A 262 4.34 11.68 9.38
N ARG A 263 3.69 12.05 8.27
CA ARG A 263 3.88 13.34 7.61
C ARG A 263 3.13 14.50 8.26
N PHE A 264 1.93 14.25 8.77
CA PHE A 264 1.04 15.29 9.27
C PHE A 264 0.80 15.18 10.77
N SER A 265 0.29 14.05 11.26
CA SER A 265 -0.18 13.94 12.63
C SER A 265 0.95 14.12 13.65
N LEU A 266 2.09 13.43 13.45
CA LEU A 266 3.19 13.47 14.39
C LEU A 266 3.89 14.85 14.43
N PRO A 267 4.31 15.45 13.29
CA PRO A 267 5.06 16.71 13.33
C PRO A 267 4.18 17.95 13.55
N MET A 268 2.93 17.97 13.07
CA MET A 268 2.07 19.15 13.13
C MET A 268 1.27 19.26 14.43
N PHE A 269 1.00 18.13 15.11
CA PHE A 269 0.16 18.09 16.32
C PHE A 269 0.88 17.37 17.47
N PRO A 270 2.09 17.81 17.90
CA PRO A 270 2.90 17.05 18.84
C PRO A 270 2.26 16.88 20.22
N LEU A 271 1.53 17.89 20.74
CA LEU A 271 0.86 17.77 22.03
C LEU A 271 -0.27 16.75 21.97
N ALA A 272 -1.14 16.84 20.97
CA ALA A 272 -2.25 15.89 20.80
C ALA A 272 -1.73 14.48 20.48
N THR A 273 -0.61 14.35 19.78
CA THR A 273 0.03 13.05 19.52
C THR A 273 0.38 12.34 20.81
N VAL A 274 1.01 13.03 21.77
CA VAL A 274 1.35 12.46 23.08
C VAL A 274 0.09 12.10 23.86
N ASP A 275 -0.91 12.99 23.90
CA ASP A 275 -2.15 12.79 24.64
C ASP A 275 -2.94 11.58 24.12
N PHE A 276 -2.97 11.36 22.80
CA PHE A 276 -3.71 10.25 22.17
C PHE A 276 -2.90 8.98 21.92
N THR A 277 -1.60 8.96 22.21
CA THR A 277 -0.76 7.75 22.08
C THR A 277 -1.34 6.52 22.79
N PRO A 278 -1.87 6.60 24.04
CA PRO A 278 -2.48 5.44 24.69
C PRO A 278 -3.68 4.88 23.93
N MET A 279 -4.51 5.75 23.34
CA MET A 279 -5.62 5.34 22.50
C MET A 279 -5.13 4.61 21.25
N VAL A 280 -4.13 5.17 20.55
CA VAL A 280 -3.55 4.56 19.35
C VAL A 280 -2.94 3.19 19.66
N TYR A 281 -2.19 3.06 20.75
CA TYR A 281 -1.64 1.76 21.17
C TYR A 281 -2.74 0.73 21.44
N THR A 282 -3.81 1.13 22.13
CA THR A 282 -4.93 0.24 22.42
C THR A 282 -5.59 -0.28 21.14
N LEU A 283 -5.92 0.63 20.22
CA LEU A 283 -6.54 0.26 18.94
C LEU A 283 -5.61 -0.59 18.08
N SER A 284 -4.31 -0.30 18.10
CA SER A 284 -3.30 -1.05 17.34
C SER A 284 -3.11 -2.47 17.89
N ILE A 285 -3.05 -2.64 19.21
CA ILE A 285 -2.94 -3.97 19.84
C ILE A 285 -4.19 -4.80 19.54
N ILE A 286 -5.38 -4.20 19.62
CA ILE A 286 -6.62 -4.88 19.23
C ILE A 286 -6.54 -5.28 17.75
N ALA A 287 -6.06 -4.39 16.86
CA ALA A 287 -5.86 -4.72 15.46
C ALA A 287 -4.91 -5.91 15.31
N VAL A 288 -3.74 -5.90 15.96
CA VAL A 288 -2.74 -6.98 15.87
C VAL A 288 -3.32 -8.31 16.35
N VAL A 289 -3.88 -8.37 17.56
CA VAL A 289 -4.30 -9.63 18.19
C VAL A 289 -5.65 -10.11 17.64
N TYR A 290 -6.67 -9.25 17.67
CA TYR A 290 -8.01 -9.62 17.25
C TYR A 290 -8.08 -10.00 15.78
N THR A 291 -7.50 -9.19 14.87
CA THR A 291 -7.61 -9.49 13.45
C THR A 291 -6.75 -10.69 13.02
N SER A 292 -5.66 -11.00 13.75
CA SER A 292 -4.92 -12.25 13.57
C SER A 292 -5.76 -13.48 13.94
N LEU A 293 -6.53 -13.43 15.03
CA LEU A 293 -7.46 -14.48 15.39
C LEU A 293 -8.60 -14.61 14.37
N VAL A 294 -9.10 -13.49 13.85
CA VAL A 294 -10.10 -13.49 12.76
C VAL A 294 -9.52 -14.10 11.49
N ALA A 295 -8.25 -13.79 11.15
CA ALA A 295 -7.57 -14.38 9.99
C ALA A 295 -7.47 -15.90 10.08
N LEU A 296 -7.17 -16.43 11.27
CA LEU A 296 -7.01 -17.88 11.53
C LEU A 296 -8.26 -18.70 11.17
N VAL A 297 -9.46 -18.13 11.33
CA VAL A 297 -10.74 -18.83 11.09
C VAL A 297 -11.35 -18.54 9.71
N GLN A 298 -10.64 -17.84 8.83
CA GLN A 298 -11.17 -17.56 7.50
C GLN A 298 -11.13 -18.79 6.59
N GLU A 299 -12.16 -18.90 5.76
CA GLU A 299 -12.30 -19.94 4.74
C GLU A 299 -11.87 -19.45 3.34
N ASP A 300 -11.87 -18.13 3.12
CA ASP A 300 -11.45 -17.48 1.88
C ASP A 300 -10.00 -16.99 2.00
N MET A 301 -9.12 -17.39 1.05
CA MET A 301 -7.70 -17.02 1.02
C MET A 301 -7.49 -15.51 0.99
N LYS A 302 -8.27 -14.78 0.18
CA LYS A 302 -8.14 -13.31 0.09
C LYS A 302 -8.56 -12.62 1.37
N LYS A 303 -9.60 -13.12 2.06
CA LYS A 303 -10.01 -12.60 3.37
C LYS A 303 -8.93 -12.81 4.42
N LEU A 304 -8.32 -13.99 4.46
CA LEU A 304 -7.26 -14.29 5.40
C LEU A 304 -6.10 -13.31 5.21
N ILE A 305 -5.60 -13.12 3.98
CA ILE A 305 -4.51 -12.19 3.68
C ILE A 305 -4.93 -10.73 3.96
N ALA A 306 -6.17 -10.35 3.71
CA ALA A 306 -6.66 -9.01 4.03
C ALA A 306 -6.65 -8.72 5.54
N TYR A 307 -7.12 -9.68 6.37
CA TYR A 307 -7.05 -9.53 7.82
C TYR A 307 -5.61 -9.55 8.35
N SER A 308 -4.71 -10.34 7.74
CA SER A 308 -3.29 -10.27 8.07
C SER A 308 -2.70 -8.88 7.82
N SER A 309 -3.14 -8.21 6.75
CA SER A 309 -2.71 -6.84 6.45
C SER A 309 -3.15 -5.85 7.54
N VAL A 310 -4.36 -6.00 8.10
CA VAL A 310 -4.81 -5.17 9.24
C VAL A 310 -3.89 -5.36 10.46
N ALA A 311 -3.50 -6.62 10.75
CA ALA A 311 -2.59 -6.92 11.85
C ALA A 311 -1.20 -6.29 11.63
N HIS A 312 -0.60 -6.43 10.44
CA HIS A 312 0.70 -5.83 10.11
C HIS A 312 0.66 -4.29 10.16
N MET A 313 -0.44 -3.67 9.71
CA MET A 313 -0.59 -2.21 9.83
C MET A 313 -0.77 -1.76 11.29
N GLY A 314 -1.22 -2.63 12.19
CA GLY A 314 -1.18 -2.40 13.63
C GLY A 314 0.25 -2.23 14.16
N PHE A 315 1.23 -2.98 13.65
CA PHE A 315 2.66 -2.75 13.96
C PHE A 315 3.13 -1.38 13.47
N VAL A 316 2.71 -0.96 12.27
CA VAL A 316 3.05 0.37 11.73
C VAL A 316 2.61 1.47 12.67
N THR A 317 1.37 1.43 13.15
CA THR A 317 0.84 2.46 14.05
C THR A 317 1.48 2.40 15.43
N ILE A 318 1.81 1.22 15.97
CA ILE A 318 2.60 1.10 17.20
C ILE A 318 3.96 1.76 16.99
N GLY A 319 4.71 1.37 15.95
CA GLY A 319 6.04 1.90 15.69
C GLY A 319 6.07 3.41 15.52
N ALA A 320 5.17 3.97 14.72
CA ALA A 320 5.07 5.41 14.49
C ALA A 320 4.84 6.21 15.79
N PHE A 321 3.99 5.72 16.69
CA PHE A 321 3.65 6.39 17.94
C PHE A 321 4.60 6.10 19.11
N THR A 322 5.64 5.30 18.93
CA THR A 322 6.73 5.22 19.92
C THR A 322 7.53 6.51 20.01
N LEU A 323 7.56 7.30 18.93
CA LEU A 323 8.37 8.51 18.78
C LEU A 323 9.88 8.25 19.02
N THR A 324 10.30 6.99 18.86
CA THR A 324 11.72 6.58 18.87
C THR A 324 12.20 6.38 17.45
N ILE A 325 13.50 6.60 17.21
CA ILE A 325 14.11 6.40 15.89
C ILE A 325 13.81 4.98 15.38
N GLN A 326 14.10 3.96 16.20
CA GLN A 326 13.87 2.55 15.83
C GLN A 326 12.42 2.25 15.52
N GLY A 327 11.49 2.80 16.31
CA GLY A 327 10.06 2.56 16.08
C GLY A 327 9.55 3.21 14.80
N VAL A 328 9.98 4.44 14.50
CA VAL A 328 9.58 5.18 13.29
C VAL A 328 10.20 4.53 12.04
N GLU A 329 11.51 4.26 12.05
CA GLU A 329 12.18 3.52 10.98
C GLU A 329 11.54 2.14 10.77
N GLY A 330 11.25 1.43 11.86
CA GLY A 330 10.55 0.16 11.82
C GLY A 330 9.16 0.27 11.20
N ALA A 331 8.39 1.30 11.53
CA ALA A 331 7.08 1.54 10.94
C ALA A 331 7.14 1.76 9.41
N ILE A 332 8.09 2.58 8.94
CA ILE A 332 8.32 2.80 7.51
C ILE A 332 8.76 1.50 6.85
N TYR A 333 9.67 0.77 7.48
CA TYR A 333 10.20 -0.48 6.95
C TYR A 333 9.12 -1.58 6.87
N VAL A 334 8.24 -1.69 7.87
CA VAL A 334 7.07 -2.59 7.82
C VAL A 334 6.16 -2.20 6.67
N MET A 335 5.89 -0.92 6.45
CA MET A 335 5.07 -0.48 5.32
C MET A 335 5.66 -0.90 3.98
N LEU A 336 6.97 -0.76 3.79
CA LEU A 336 7.66 -1.14 2.54
C LEU A 336 7.64 -2.66 2.34
N SER A 337 8.09 -3.42 3.35
CA SER A 337 8.15 -4.88 3.28
C SER A 337 6.76 -5.49 3.12
N HIS A 338 5.77 -5.00 3.89
CA HIS A 338 4.37 -5.42 3.74
C HIS A 338 3.85 -5.07 2.34
N GLY A 339 4.24 -3.91 1.76
CA GLY A 339 3.85 -3.54 0.39
C GLY A 339 4.25 -4.59 -0.63
N ILE A 340 5.47 -5.11 -0.53
CA ILE A 340 6.01 -6.13 -1.44
C ILE A 340 5.42 -7.51 -1.14
N VAL A 341 5.46 -7.93 0.12
CA VAL A 341 5.05 -9.28 0.54
C VAL A 341 3.54 -9.48 0.40
N SER A 342 2.71 -8.51 0.80
CA SER A 342 1.25 -8.60 0.64
C SER A 342 0.84 -8.58 -0.82
N ALA A 343 1.48 -7.74 -1.65
CA ALA A 343 1.29 -7.76 -3.10
C ALA A 343 1.56 -9.15 -3.68
N ALA A 344 2.69 -9.77 -3.30
CA ALA A 344 3.05 -11.11 -3.72
C ALA A 344 2.04 -12.17 -3.25
N LEU A 345 1.56 -12.08 -2.00
CA LEU A 345 0.55 -13.02 -1.48
C LEU A 345 -0.79 -12.91 -2.22
N PHE A 346 -1.23 -11.69 -2.59
CA PHE A 346 -2.42 -11.54 -3.43
C PHE A 346 -2.21 -12.07 -4.86
N LEU A 347 -1.00 -11.90 -5.42
CA LEU A 347 -0.64 -12.50 -6.71
C LEU A 347 -0.61 -14.04 -6.63
N ILE A 348 -0.12 -14.62 -5.54
CA ILE A 348 -0.15 -16.06 -5.27
C ILE A 348 -1.60 -16.59 -5.30
N VAL A 349 -2.52 -15.90 -4.63
CA VAL A 349 -3.94 -16.25 -4.72
C VAL A 349 -4.46 -16.09 -6.15
N GLY A 350 -4.03 -15.04 -6.86
CA GLY A 350 -4.38 -14.82 -8.26
C GLY A 350 -3.99 -15.98 -9.17
N VAL A 351 -2.79 -16.54 -9.01
CA VAL A 351 -2.29 -17.67 -9.81
C VAL A 351 -3.23 -18.88 -9.77
N VAL A 352 -3.69 -19.28 -8.59
CA VAL A 352 -4.61 -20.43 -8.48
C VAL A 352 -6.05 -20.04 -8.82
N TYR A 353 -6.45 -18.80 -8.50
CA TYR A 353 -7.79 -18.30 -8.85
C TYR A 353 -8.01 -18.23 -10.36
N ASP A 354 -7.03 -17.78 -11.14
CA ASP A 354 -7.14 -17.70 -12.61
C ASP A 354 -7.31 -19.09 -13.26
N ARG A 355 -6.86 -20.16 -12.56
CA ARG A 355 -6.98 -21.55 -13.06
C ARG A 355 -8.26 -22.26 -12.60
N ILE A 356 -8.70 -22.01 -11.36
CA ILE A 356 -9.77 -22.77 -10.71
C ILE A 356 -11.04 -21.94 -10.47
N HIS A 357 -10.92 -20.61 -10.50
CA HIS A 357 -11.99 -19.64 -10.20
C HIS A 357 -12.63 -19.80 -8.81
N SER A 358 -11.87 -20.33 -7.85
CA SER A 358 -12.28 -20.43 -6.44
C SER A 358 -11.22 -19.82 -5.53
N ARG A 359 -11.66 -19.24 -4.41
CA ARG A 359 -10.81 -18.70 -3.33
C ARG A 359 -10.99 -19.50 -2.05
N ASP A 360 -11.90 -20.44 -2.05
CA ASP A 360 -12.19 -21.30 -0.89
C ASP A 360 -11.01 -22.24 -0.63
N ILE A 361 -10.46 -22.16 0.59
CA ILE A 361 -9.31 -22.95 1.00
C ILE A 361 -9.61 -24.45 0.91
N GLU A 362 -10.86 -24.87 1.16
CA GLU A 362 -11.25 -26.28 1.13
C GLU A 362 -11.23 -26.89 -0.27
N VAL A 363 -11.28 -26.06 -1.32
CA VAL A 363 -11.17 -26.53 -2.71
C VAL A 363 -9.77 -27.03 -3.02
N TYR A 364 -8.76 -26.60 -2.28
CA TYR A 364 -7.36 -26.92 -2.51
C TYR A 364 -6.86 -28.05 -1.57
N GLY A 365 -5.69 -28.58 -1.87
CA GLY A 365 -4.98 -29.61 -1.10
C GLY A 365 -4.02 -30.40 -2.00
N GLY A 366 -2.81 -30.68 -1.52
CA GLY A 366 -1.81 -31.46 -2.25
C GLY A 366 -1.22 -30.76 -3.48
N LEU A 367 -1.29 -29.42 -3.58
CA LEU A 367 -0.81 -28.69 -4.76
C LEU A 367 0.70 -28.89 -5.01
N VAL A 368 1.49 -29.23 -4.01
CA VAL A 368 2.93 -29.51 -4.16
C VAL A 368 3.20 -30.59 -5.21
N HIS A 369 2.29 -31.56 -5.40
CA HIS A 369 2.44 -32.64 -6.35
C HIS A 369 2.30 -32.20 -7.81
N ARG A 370 1.63 -31.08 -8.09
CA ARG A 370 1.37 -30.57 -9.44
C ARG A 370 2.01 -29.21 -9.71
N MET A 371 2.15 -28.38 -8.68
CA MET A 371 2.65 -27.01 -8.76
C MET A 371 3.83 -26.78 -7.80
N PRO A 372 4.98 -27.48 -7.98
CA PRO A 372 6.11 -27.33 -7.06
C PRO A 372 6.73 -25.93 -7.08
N SER A 373 6.77 -25.26 -8.22
CA SER A 373 7.28 -23.89 -8.33
C SER A 373 6.38 -22.89 -7.58
N TYR A 374 5.07 -23.05 -7.74
CA TYR A 374 4.07 -22.30 -6.98
C TYR A 374 4.22 -22.54 -5.47
N ALA A 375 4.35 -23.79 -5.06
CA ALA A 375 4.52 -24.16 -3.64
C ALA A 375 5.75 -23.50 -3.04
N LEU A 376 6.90 -23.50 -3.76
CA LEU A 376 8.12 -22.85 -3.31
C LEU A 376 7.96 -21.33 -3.21
N THR A 377 7.36 -20.70 -4.21
CA THR A 377 7.11 -19.25 -4.22
C THR A 377 6.17 -18.84 -3.10
N PHE A 378 5.10 -19.62 -2.87
CA PHE A 378 4.17 -19.37 -1.77
C PHE A 378 4.86 -19.55 -0.40
N MET A 379 5.67 -20.59 -0.23
CA MET A 379 6.44 -20.79 1.00
C MET A 379 7.35 -19.61 1.30
N PHE A 380 8.05 -19.09 0.27
CA PHE A 380 8.94 -17.95 0.43
C PHE A 380 8.20 -16.71 0.95
N PHE A 381 7.11 -16.30 0.29
CA PHE A 381 6.37 -15.11 0.71
C PHE A 381 5.56 -15.31 2.00
N MET A 382 5.10 -16.52 2.27
CA MET A 382 4.49 -16.89 3.54
C MET A 382 5.48 -16.73 4.70
N LEU A 383 6.70 -17.25 4.55
CA LEU A 383 7.76 -17.09 5.55
C LEU A 383 8.21 -15.63 5.70
N ALA A 384 8.27 -14.88 4.59
CA ALA A 384 8.55 -13.44 4.62
C ALA A 384 7.45 -12.65 5.36
N SER A 385 6.18 -13.05 5.21
CA SER A 385 5.05 -12.45 5.95
C SER A 385 5.07 -12.77 7.44
N VAL A 386 5.61 -13.93 7.83
CA VAL A 386 5.79 -14.32 9.24
C VAL A 386 6.97 -13.60 9.91
N GLY A 387 7.82 -12.95 9.11
CA GLY A 387 9.02 -12.29 9.63
C GLY A 387 10.22 -13.22 9.75
N LEU A 388 10.46 -14.08 8.74
CA LEU A 388 11.67 -14.92 8.70
C LEU A 388 12.93 -14.02 8.63
N PRO A 389 13.94 -14.24 9.52
CA PRO A 389 15.24 -13.56 9.40
C PRO A 389 15.85 -13.73 8.00
N GLY A 390 16.35 -12.63 7.42
CA GLY A 390 16.79 -12.57 6.02
C GLY A 390 15.72 -12.06 5.05
N THR A 391 14.56 -11.67 5.54
CA THR A 391 13.51 -10.98 4.77
C THR A 391 13.19 -9.60 5.38
N GLY A 392 12.68 -8.69 4.55
CA GLY A 392 12.38 -7.32 5.00
C GLY A 392 11.35 -7.23 6.12
N GLY A 393 10.40 -8.19 6.20
CA GLY A 393 9.39 -8.25 7.26
C GLY A 393 10.00 -8.36 8.65
N PHE A 394 11.02 -9.21 8.81
CA PHE A 394 11.74 -9.36 10.09
C PHE A 394 12.37 -8.04 10.56
N ILE A 395 13.08 -7.34 9.67
CA ILE A 395 13.77 -6.08 10.03
C ILE A 395 12.75 -5.05 10.55
N GLY A 396 11.67 -4.83 9.81
CA GLY A 396 10.66 -3.84 10.19
C GLY A 396 9.98 -4.16 11.51
N GLU A 397 9.45 -5.38 11.69
CA GLU A 397 8.76 -5.78 12.93
C GLU A 397 9.70 -5.79 14.12
N PHE A 398 10.95 -6.25 13.94
CA PHE A 398 11.95 -6.25 15.01
C PHE A 398 12.26 -4.81 15.49
N LEU A 399 12.43 -3.86 14.56
CA LEU A 399 12.68 -2.46 14.91
C LEU A 399 11.46 -1.84 15.63
N VAL A 400 10.23 -2.15 15.18
CA VAL A 400 9.01 -1.70 15.88
C VAL A 400 8.95 -2.24 17.30
N LEU A 401 9.22 -3.54 17.51
CA LEU A 401 9.22 -4.15 18.84
C LEU A 401 10.32 -3.55 19.71
N LEU A 402 11.50 -3.28 19.15
CA LEU A 402 12.60 -2.65 19.87
C LEU A 402 12.23 -1.23 20.33
N GLY A 403 11.64 -0.41 19.42
CA GLY A 403 11.15 0.93 19.76
C GLY A 403 10.03 0.90 20.80
N ALA A 404 9.07 -0.04 20.65
CA ALA A 404 7.99 -0.23 21.60
C ALA A 404 8.48 -0.66 22.99
N PHE A 405 9.49 -1.54 23.05
CA PHE A 405 10.07 -2.00 24.32
C PHE A 405 10.73 -0.85 25.11
N GLN A 406 11.38 0.09 24.42
CA GLN A 406 12.00 1.26 25.05
C GLN A 406 10.98 2.18 25.73
N VAL A 407 9.76 2.26 25.19
CA VAL A 407 8.71 3.16 25.68
C VAL A 407 7.74 2.46 26.63
N ASN A 408 7.29 1.26 26.26
CA ASN A 408 6.30 0.50 27.03
C ASN A 408 6.43 -1.01 26.77
N ALA A 409 6.99 -1.73 27.74
CA ALA A 409 7.21 -3.18 27.64
C ALA A 409 5.89 -3.98 27.47
N TRP A 410 4.77 -3.51 28.01
CA TRP A 410 3.48 -4.20 27.85
C TRP A 410 2.94 -4.06 26.41
N VAL A 411 3.09 -2.89 25.80
CA VAL A 411 2.74 -2.69 24.38
C VAL A 411 3.59 -3.61 23.51
N CYS A 412 4.89 -3.69 23.77
CA CYS A 412 5.79 -4.60 23.08
C CYS A 412 5.38 -6.08 23.25
N ALA A 413 5.12 -6.52 24.48
CA ALA A 413 4.73 -7.90 24.76
C ALA A 413 3.42 -8.30 24.06
N LEU A 414 2.43 -7.41 24.06
CA LEU A 414 1.16 -7.67 23.38
C LEU A 414 1.29 -7.62 21.86
N ALA A 415 2.11 -6.71 21.31
CA ALA A 415 2.42 -6.68 19.89
C ALA A 415 3.17 -7.95 19.44
N ALA A 416 4.12 -8.46 20.26
CA ALA A 416 4.85 -9.67 19.95
C ALA A 416 3.95 -10.92 19.80
N LEU A 417 2.76 -10.95 20.42
CA LEU A 417 1.75 -11.99 20.15
C LEU A 417 1.33 -12.02 18.68
N GLY A 418 1.37 -10.87 17.98
CA GLY A 418 1.07 -10.79 16.57
C GLY A 418 2.02 -11.62 15.69
N VAL A 419 3.29 -11.70 16.04
CA VAL A 419 4.28 -12.54 15.33
C VAL A 419 3.91 -14.02 15.46
N ILE A 420 3.55 -14.46 16.69
CA ILE A 420 3.13 -15.85 16.95
C ILE A 420 1.84 -16.19 16.20
N LEU A 421 0.86 -15.32 16.29
CA LEU A 421 -0.43 -15.50 15.61
C LEU A 421 -0.27 -15.43 14.07
N GLY A 422 0.62 -14.56 13.58
CA GLY A 422 1.00 -14.48 12.18
C GLY A 422 1.54 -15.78 11.63
N ALA A 423 2.47 -16.40 12.38
CA ALA A 423 2.98 -17.73 12.06
C ALA A 423 1.85 -18.77 12.07
N ALA A 424 0.96 -18.73 13.06
CA ALA A 424 -0.12 -19.70 13.19
C ALA A 424 -1.06 -19.68 11.98
N TYR A 425 -1.63 -18.51 11.58
CA TYR A 425 -2.59 -18.48 10.48
C TYR A 425 -1.93 -18.70 9.11
N MET A 426 -0.70 -18.21 8.90
CA MET A 426 -0.01 -18.39 7.61
C MET A 426 0.48 -19.81 7.39
N LEU A 427 1.07 -20.47 8.40
CA LEU A 427 1.46 -21.87 8.29
C LEU A 427 0.24 -22.78 8.16
N TYR A 428 -0.87 -22.44 8.83
CA TYR A 428 -2.12 -23.18 8.71
C TYR A 428 -2.71 -23.07 7.28
N LEU A 429 -2.70 -21.87 6.69
CA LEU A 429 -3.12 -21.64 5.30
C LEU A 429 -2.24 -22.45 4.34
N TYR A 430 -0.92 -22.32 4.47
CA TYR A 430 0.04 -23.01 3.60
C TYR A 430 -0.15 -24.53 3.65
N ARG A 431 -0.26 -25.09 4.86
CA ARG A 431 -0.48 -26.52 5.08
C ARG A 431 -1.74 -27.01 4.36
N ARG A 432 -2.85 -26.29 4.45
CA ARG A 432 -4.13 -26.70 3.86
C ARG A 432 -4.12 -26.68 2.34
N ILE A 433 -3.39 -25.76 1.72
CA ILE A 433 -3.36 -25.59 0.27
C ILE A 433 -2.30 -26.47 -0.38
N ILE A 434 -1.10 -26.51 0.21
CA ILE A 434 0.07 -27.09 -0.46
C ILE A 434 0.26 -28.56 -0.12
N PHE A 435 0.07 -28.94 1.15
CA PHE A 435 0.29 -30.31 1.61
C PHE A 435 -0.97 -31.17 1.59
N GLY A 436 -0.79 -32.48 1.83
CA GLY A 436 -1.85 -33.47 1.81
C GLY A 436 -1.93 -34.25 0.50
N GLU A 437 -2.94 -35.09 0.35
CA GLU A 437 -3.18 -35.88 -0.83
C GLU A 437 -3.93 -35.07 -1.90
N LEU A 438 -3.59 -35.29 -3.16
CA LEU A 438 -4.27 -34.68 -4.29
C LEU A 438 -5.54 -35.47 -4.63
N THR A 439 -6.56 -35.33 -3.83
CA THR A 439 -7.80 -36.10 -3.95
C THR A 439 -8.82 -35.49 -4.91
N LYS A 440 -8.72 -34.18 -5.17
CA LYS A 440 -9.74 -33.45 -5.95
C LYS A 440 -9.44 -33.47 -7.43
N ASP A 441 -10.40 -33.91 -8.23
CA ASP A 441 -10.23 -34.08 -9.68
C ASP A 441 -9.89 -32.77 -10.40
N VAL A 442 -10.45 -31.65 -9.95
CA VAL A 442 -10.21 -30.32 -10.53
C VAL A 442 -8.75 -29.89 -10.44
N LEU A 443 -7.98 -30.41 -9.48
CA LEU A 443 -6.56 -30.08 -9.27
C LEU A 443 -5.61 -31.02 -10.03
N LYS A 444 -6.06 -32.16 -10.54
CA LYS A 444 -5.19 -33.18 -11.15
C LYS A 444 -4.46 -32.68 -12.41
N ASN A 445 -5.04 -31.74 -13.14
CA ASN A 445 -4.50 -31.21 -14.39
C ASN A 445 -4.09 -29.73 -14.30
N ILE A 446 -3.98 -29.17 -13.08
CA ILE A 446 -3.58 -27.77 -12.88
C ILE A 446 -2.12 -27.59 -13.34
N ALA A 447 -1.87 -26.54 -14.15
CA ALA A 447 -0.55 -26.21 -14.64
C ALA A 447 0.24 -25.39 -13.59
N ASP A 448 1.55 -25.63 -13.47
CA ASP A 448 2.44 -24.83 -12.62
C ASP A 448 2.65 -23.41 -13.19
N MET A 449 3.51 -22.64 -12.58
CA MET A 449 3.74 -21.23 -12.91
C MET A 449 4.28 -21.03 -14.34
N SER A 450 3.68 -20.09 -15.03
CA SER A 450 4.08 -19.65 -16.37
C SER A 450 5.31 -18.73 -16.33
N PRO A 451 6.05 -18.54 -17.47
CA PRO A 451 7.15 -17.58 -17.54
C PRO A 451 6.74 -16.15 -17.19
N ARG A 452 5.52 -15.74 -17.53
CA ARG A 452 4.98 -14.43 -17.18
C ARG A 452 4.81 -14.28 -15.66
N GLU A 453 4.28 -15.29 -14.99
CA GLU A 453 4.14 -15.31 -13.54
C GLU A 453 5.50 -15.25 -12.86
N TRP A 454 6.52 -15.97 -13.38
CA TRP A 454 7.89 -15.82 -12.91
C TRP A 454 8.44 -14.41 -13.08
N ALA A 455 8.17 -13.74 -14.20
CA ALA A 455 8.58 -12.34 -14.41
C ALA A 455 7.92 -11.38 -13.40
N VAL A 456 6.72 -11.71 -12.92
CA VAL A 456 6.01 -10.96 -11.87
C VAL A 456 6.62 -11.20 -10.48
N PHE A 457 6.94 -12.46 -10.13
CA PHE A 457 7.43 -12.78 -8.78
C PHE A 457 8.94 -12.55 -8.59
N ALA A 458 9.77 -12.71 -9.61
CA ALA A 458 11.21 -12.59 -9.49
C ALA A 458 11.69 -11.25 -8.89
N PRO A 459 11.23 -10.07 -9.35
CA PRO A 459 11.63 -8.81 -8.75
C PRO A 459 11.19 -8.68 -7.29
N LEU A 460 10.02 -9.22 -6.93
CA LEU A 460 9.50 -9.20 -5.55
C LEU A 460 10.34 -10.09 -4.64
N ILE A 461 10.78 -11.28 -5.11
CA ILE A 461 11.67 -12.18 -4.37
C ILE A 461 13.02 -11.49 -4.12
N ILE A 462 13.63 -10.94 -5.18
CA ILE A 462 14.92 -10.27 -5.11
C ILE A 462 14.87 -9.11 -4.11
N LEU A 463 13.83 -8.29 -4.19
CA LEU A 463 13.71 -7.12 -3.33
C LEU A 463 13.43 -7.52 -1.86
N THR A 464 12.61 -8.55 -1.63
CA THR A 464 12.35 -9.08 -0.27
C THR A 464 13.63 -9.58 0.39
N LEU A 465 14.48 -10.29 -0.35
CA LEU A 465 15.78 -10.75 0.13
C LEU A 465 16.76 -9.59 0.31
N TRP A 466 16.84 -8.67 -0.63
CA TRP A 466 17.71 -7.50 -0.51
C TRP A 466 17.39 -6.69 0.74
N MET A 467 16.14 -6.37 0.95
CA MET A 467 15.68 -5.66 2.17
C MET A 467 15.99 -6.44 3.46
N GLY A 468 15.96 -7.77 3.43
CA GLY A 468 16.22 -8.59 4.63
C GLY A 468 17.68 -8.84 4.94
N ILE A 469 18.54 -8.94 3.90
CA ILE A 469 19.97 -9.26 4.04
C ILE A 469 20.82 -8.00 4.14
N TYR A 470 20.48 -6.96 3.38
CA TYR A 470 21.22 -5.70 3.35
C TYR A 470 20.26 -4.50 3.44
N PRO A 471 19.73 -4.19 4.66
CA PRO A 471 18.73 -3.15 4.86
C PRO A 471 19.27 -1.72 4.76
N LEU A 472 20.60 -1.50 4.90
CA LEU A 472 21.22 -0.18 4.99
C LEU A 472 20.78 0.80 3.90
N PRO A 473 20.73 0.44 2.58
CA PRO A 473 20.33 1.40 1.55
C PRO A 473 18.92 1.97 1.71
N PHE A 474 18.07 1.29 2.47
CA PHE A 474 16.71 1.74 2.76
C PHE A 474 16.65 2.53 4.07
N LEU A 475 17.42 2.13 5.09
CA LEU A 475 17.47 2.80 6.38
C LEU A 475 18.25 4.13 6.31
N ASP A 476 19.33 4.18 5.55
CA ASP A 476 20.15 5.40 5.40
C ASP A 476 19.40 6.54 4.69
N ILE A 477 18.32 6.23 3.97
CA ILE A 477 17.47 7.22 3.31
C ILE A 477 16.39 7.77 4.24
N MET A 478 15.96 6.99 5.25
CA MET A 478 14.90 7.36 6.20
C MET A 478 15.39 8.40 7.22
#